data_87584de58e47266f4e9a746796042861
#
_entry.id   87584de58e47266f4e9a746796042861
#
_cell.length_a   1.000
_cell.length_b   1.000
_cell.length_c   1.000
_cell.angle_alpha   90.00
_cell.angle_beta   90.00
_cell.angle_gamma   90.00
#
_symmetry.space_group_name_H-M   'P 1'
#
loop_
_entity.id
_entity.type
_entity.pdbx_description
1 polymer ?
#
loop_
_entity_poly.entity_id
_entity_poly.type
_entity_poly.pdbx_seq_one_letter_code
_entity_poly.pdbx_strand_id
1 'polypeptide(L)'
;GILATCTAVTTATEAQAVEVYEKAYAAEPFVHVLPTGRLPQTGSVIGSNAVQMSVSVDADAGLLVVIAAIDNLAKGTAGAAVQSMNLALGITETEGLSTVGVAP
;
A
#
# COMPACT_ATOMS: atom_id res chain seq x y z
N GLY A 1 -2.73 0.34 13.99
CA GLY A 1 -2.68 0.18 12.54
C GLY A 1 -3.65 -0.89 12.04
N ILE A 2 -3.74 -0.98 10.74
CA ILE A 2 -4.52 -2.03 10.05
C ILE A 2 -3.56 -2.85 9.20
N LEU A 3 -3.65 -4.17 9.34
CA LEU A 3 -3.01 -5.14 8.44
C LEU A 3 -4.11 -5.92 7.73
N ALA A 4 -4.21 -5.75 6.43
CA ALA A 4 -5.22 -6.41 5.60
C ALA A 4 -4.56 -7.49 4.74
N THR A 5 -5.19 -8.65 4.65
CA THR A 5 -4.80 -9.73 3.74
C THR A 5 -5.92 -9.96 2.74
N CYS A 6 -5.61 -9.80 1.46
CA CYS A 6 -6.54 -10.00 0.36
C CYS A 6 -6.08 -11.19 -0.49
N THR A 7 -7.01 -12.02 -0.92
CA THR A 7 -6.72 -13.16 -1.79
C THR A 7 -7.62 -13.14 -3.03
N ALA A 8 -7.08 -13.61 -4.15
CA ALA A 8 -7.84 -13.79 -5.38
C ALA A 8 -7.31 -15.01 -6.15
N VAL A 9 -8.20 -15.70 -6.85
CA VAL A 9 -7.80 -16.81 -7.73
C VAL A 9 -7.01 -16.24 -8.90
N THR A 10 -5.87 -16.87 -9.22
CA THR A 10 -5.02 -16.43 -10.33
C THR A 10 -4.31 -17.63 -11.00
N THR A 11 -4.00 -17.45 -12.27
CA THR A 11 -3.08 -18.30 -13.03
C THR A 11 -1.76 -17.59 -13.32
N ALA A 12 -1.61 -16.34 -12.88
CA ALA A 12 -0.40 -15.57 -13.07
C ALA A 12 0.77 -16.14 -12.22
N THR A 13 1.98 -15.96 -12.71
CA THR A 13 3.18 -16.16 -11.88
C THR A 13 3.35 -15.02 -10.88
N GLU A 14 4.12 -15.25 -9.82
CA GLU A 14 4.43 -14.18 -8.84
C GLU A 14 5.11 -12.98 -9.52
N ALA A 15 6.06 -13.23 -10.43
CA ALA A 15 6.72 -12.16 -11.19
C ALA A 15 5.74 -11.32 -12.00
N GLN A 16 4.76 -11.95 -12.66
CA GLN A 16 3.72 -11.24 -13.41
C GLN A 16 2.82 -10.41 -12.48
N ALA A 17 2.42 -10.97 -11.34
CA ALA A 17 1.59 -10.27 -10.37
C ALA A 17 2.34 -9.06 -9.78
N VAL A 18 3.58 -9.23 -9.37
CA VAL A 18 4.43 -8.14 -8.84
C VAL A 18 4.57 -7.02 -9.88
N GLU A 19 4.87 -7.36 -11.13
CA GLU A 19 5.00 -6.37 -12.21
C GLU A 19 3.73 -5.53 -12.41
N VAL A 20 2.56 -6.17 -12.35
CA VAL A 20 1.26 -5.47 -12.48
C VAL A 20 1.07 -4.45 -11.36
N TYR A 21 1.36 -4.84 -10.12
CA TYR A 21 1.23 -3.94 -8.97
C TYR A 21 2.27 -2.81 -8.99
N GLU A 22 3.52 -3.10 -9.32
CA GLU A 22 4.57 -2.10 -9.45
C GLU A 22 4.20 -1.05 -10.52
N LYS A 23 3.70 -1.47 -11.67
CA LYS A 23 3.25 -0.56 -12.73
C LYS A 23 2.03 0.25 -12.31
N ALA A 24 1.05 -0.38 -11.66
CA ALA A 24 -0.18 0.28 -11.24
C ALA A 24 0.09 1.40 -10.23
N TYR A 25 1.07 1.22 -9.35
CA TYR A 25 1.36 2.14 -8.26
C TYR A 25 2.66 2.95 -8.43
N ALA A 26 3.34 2.84 -9.59
CA ALA A 26 4.63 3.50 -9.83
C ALA A 26 4.58 5.03 -9.64
N ALA A 27 3.45 5.67 -9.95
CA ALA A 27 3.27 7.11 -9.81
C ALA A 27 2.52 7.53 -8.54
N GLU A 28 2.16 6.59 -7.69
CA GLU A 28 1.35 6.85 -6.49
C GLU A 28 2.24 7.22 -5.30
N PRO A 29 2.17 8.47 -4.79
CA PRO A 29 3.14 8.97 -3.80
C PRO A 29 3.04 8.28 -2.45
N PHE A 30 1.90 7.68 -2.12
CA PHE A 30 1.67 7.06 -0.81
C PHE A 30 1.72 5.54 -0.83
N VAL A 31 1.86 4.90 -2.00
CA VAL A 31 1.82 3.44 -2.10
C VAL A 31 3.23 2.89 -2.34
N HIS A 32 3.67 2.02 -1.44
CA HIS A 32 4.96 1.37 -1.48
C HIS A 32 4.76 -0.14 -1.67
N VAL A 33 4.99 -0.63 -2.89
CA VAL A 33 5.06 -2.06 -3.17
C VAL A 33 6.43 -2.55 -2.70
N LEU A 34 6.45 -3.45 -1.73
CA LEU A 34 7.68 -3.96 -1.13
C LEU A 34 8.37 -4.98 -2.05
N PRO A 35 9.70 -5.07 -2.00
CA PRO A 35 10.42 -6.13 -2.70
C PRO A 35 9.91 -7.52 -2.33
N THR A 36 9.96 -8.46 -3.30
CA THR A 36 9.56 -9.85 -3.08
C THR A 36 10.20 -10.43 -1.82
N GLY A 37 9.40 -11.12 -1.02
CA GLY A 37 9.81 -11.73 0.25
C GLY A 37 9.81 -10.78 1.45
N ARG A 38 9.51 -9.49 1.27
CA ARG A 38 9.31 -8.54 2.37
C ARG A 38 7.82 -8.41 2.68
N LEU A 39 7.51 -8.36 3.97
CA LEU A 39 6.13 -8.19 4.46
C LEU A 39 5.94 -6.79 5.04
N PRO A 40 4.75 -6.19 4.83
CA PRO A 40 4.46 -4.90 5.43
C PRO A 40 4.28 -5.03 6.95
N GLN A 41 4.58 -3.96 7.65
CA GLN A 41 4.44 -3.86 9.10
C GLN A 41 3.68 -2.59 9.46
N THR A 42 2.70 -2.71 10.35
CA THR A 42 1.93 -1.54 10.81
C THR A 42 2.84 -0.50 11.48
N GLY A 43 3.88 -0.94 12.17
CA GLY A 43 4.89 -0.06 12.76
C GLY A 43 5.59 0.84 11.76
N SER A 44 5.83 0.36 10.55
CA SER A 44 6.54 1.11 9.50
C SER A 44 5.72 2.23 8.84
N VAL A 45 4.41 2.28 9.09
CA VAL A 45 3.50 3.28 8.50
C VAL A 45 2.87 4.22 9.54
N ILE A 46 3.23 4.07 10.82
CA ILE A 46 2.69 4.90 11.91
C ILE A 46 2.87 6.40 11.61
N GLY A 47 1.81 7.18 11.80
CA GLY A 47 1.81 8.62 11.65
C GLY A 47 1.92 9.10 10.21
N SER A 48 1.76 8.22 9.22
CA SER A 48 1.87 8.58 7.81
C SER A 48 0.62 8.25 7.02
N ASN A 49 0.53 8.86 5.83
CA ASN A 49 -0.49 8.50 4.83
C ASN A 49 -0.02 7.36 3.90
N ALA A 50 1.10 6.70 4.24
CA ALA A 50 1.67 5.62 3.46
C ALA A 50 0.85 4.33 3.55
N VAL A 51 0.89 3.58 2.46
CA VAL A 51 0.47 2.17 2.37
C VAL A 51 1.70 1.36 2.01
N GLN A 52 2.05 0.37 2.81
CA GLN A 52 3.02 -0.65 2.42
C GLN A 52 2.26 -1.90 2.01
N MET A 53 2.64 -2.51 0.89
CA MET A 53 2.04 -3.77 0.46
C MET A 53 3.06 -4.75 -0.05
N SER A 54 2.79 -6.03 0.17
CA SER A 54 3.49 -7.15 -0.46
C SER A 54 2.55 -7.88 -1.40
N VAL A 55 3.11 -8.40 -2.47
CA VAL A 55 2.40 -9.17 -3.50
C VAL A 55 3.09 -10.52 -3.63
N SER A 56 2.35 -11.60 -3.52
CA SER A 56 2.86 -12.96 -3.68
C SER A 56 1.82 -13.85 -4.35
N VAL A 57 2.26 -14.97 -4.89
CA VAL A 57 1.39 -15.99 -5.50
C VAL A 57 1.71 -17.34 -4.87
N ASP A 58 0.69 -17.96 -4.28
CA ASP A 58 0.73 -19.37 -3.93
C ASP A 58 0.38 -20.19 -5.18
N ALA A 59 1.40 -20.70 -5.87
CA ALA A 59 1.23 -21.42 -7.12
C ALA A 59 0.48 -22.76 -6.93
N ASP A 60 0.65 -23.42 -5.78
CA ASP A 60 0.00 -24.69 -5.49
C ASP A 60 -1.50 -24.50 -5.25
N ALA A 61 -1.88 -23.40 -4.58
CA ALA A 61 -3.27 -23.06 -4.34
C ALA A 61 -3.91 -22.26 -5.48
N GLY A 62 -3.12 -21.70 -6.41
CA GLY A 62 -3.60 -20.81 -7.46
C GLY A 62 -4.17 -19.50 -6.90
N LEU A 63 -3.52 -18.95 -5.89
CA LEU A 63 -3.97 -17.75 -5.19
C LEU A 63 -2.95 -16.62 -5.27
N LEU A 64 -3.41 -15.46 -5.69
CA LEU A 64 -2.75 -14.18 -5.41
C LEU A 64 -3.00 -13.83 -3.95
N VAL A 65 -1.96 -13.44 -3.24
CA VAL A 65 -2.03 -12.94 -1.87
C VAL A 65 -1.41 -11.56 -1.80
N VAL A 66 -2.20 -10.57 -1.40
CA VAL A 66 -1.73 -9.20 -1.18
C VAL A 66 -1.94 -8.84 0.27
N ILE A 67 -0.87 -8.44 0.94
CA ILE A 67 -0.91 -7.97 2.32
C ILE A 67 -0.59 -6.48 2.32
N ALA A 68 -1.43 -5.67 2.97
CA ALA A 68 -1.24 -4.24 3.07
C ALA A 68 -1.30 -3.75 4.52
N ALA A 69 -0.40 -2.84 4.87
CA ALA A 69 -0.40 -2.17 6.17
C ALA A 69 -0.63 -0.67 6.00
N ILE A 70 -1.49 -0.11 6.86
CA ILE A 70 -1.77 1.34 6.94
C ILE A 70 -1.84 1.79 8.40
N ASP A 71 -1.61 3.08 8.63
CA ASP A 71 -2.00 3.73 9.88
C ASP A 71 -3.51 3.99 9.86
N ASN A 72 -4.22 3.50 10.88
CA ASN A 72 -5.68 3.61 10.95
C ASN A 72 -6.17 5.07 11.12
N LEU A 73 -5.41 5.92 11.79
CA LEU A 73 -5.80 7.30 12.08
C LEU A 73 -5.36 8.26 10.96
N ALA A 74 -4.21 8.00 10.33
CA ALA A 74 -3.73 8.77 9.19
C ALA A 74 -4.38 8.27 7.90
N LYS A 75 -3.79 7.31 7.20
CA LYS A 75 -4.33 6.80 5.92
C LYS A 75 -5.75 6.27 6.03
N GLY A 76 -6.08 5.59 7.11
CA GLY A 76 -7.40 5.00 7.33
C GLY A 76 -8.50 6.01 7.64
N THR A 77 -8.18 7.25 7.99
CA THR A 77 -9.16 8.25 8.43
C THR A 77 -8.82 9.67 7.94
N ALA A 78 -8.07 10.43 8.74
CA ALA A 78 -7.84 11.86 8.50
C ALA A 78 -6.95 12.11 7.28
N GLY A 79 -5.93 11.30 7.07
CA GLY A 79 -5.00 11.46 5.96
C GLY A 79 -5.67 11.23 4.60
N ALA A 80 -6.54 10.25 4.48
CA ALA A 80 -7.32 10.03 3.25
C ALA A 80 -8.28 11.21 2.98
N ALA A 81 -8.86 11.80 4.02
CA ALA A 81 -9.72 12.97 3.87
C ALA A 81 -8.94 14.19 3.38
N VAL A 82 -7.76 14.47 3.96
CA VAL A 82 -6.87 15.56 3.52
C VAL A 82 -6.38 15.31 2.08
N GLN A 83 -5.97 14.10 1.75
CA GLN A 83 -5.56 13.73 0.39
C GLN A 83 -6.68 13.99 -0.63
N SER A 84 -7.90 13.58 -0.32
CA SER A 84 -9.08 13.80 -1.18
C SER A 84 -9.39 15.30 -1.32
N MET A 85 -9.29 16.07 -0.25
CA MET A 85 -9.44 17.52 -0.27
C MET A 85 -8.38 18.18 -1.17
N ASN A 86 -7.12 17.79 -1.04
CA ASN A 86 -6.03 18.31 -1.86
C ASN A 86 -6.32 18.09 -3.35
N LEU A 87 -6.72 16.89 -3.74
CA LEU A 87 -7.09 16.57 -5.11
C LEU A 87 -8.31 17.38 -5.60
N ALA A 88 -9.35 17.49 -4.78
CA ALA A 88 -10.56 18.23 -5.14
C ALA A 88 -10.33 19.73 -5.33
N LEU A 89 -9.39 20.31 -4.59
CA LEU A 89 -9.06 21.73 -4.64
C LEU A 89 -7.89 22.05 -5.60
N GLY A 90 -7.33 21.08 -6.29
CA GLY A 90 -6.17 21.27 -7.17
C GLY A 90 -4.87 21.61 -6.42
N ILE A 91 -4.81 21.27 -5.13
CA ILE A 91 -3.61 21.36 -4.29
C ILE A 91 -2.73 20.13 -4.56
N THR A 92 -1.43 20.24 -4.32
CA THR A 92 -0.52 19.09 -4.40
C THR A 92 -1.05 17.95 -3.51
N GLU A 93 -1.21 16.75 -4.06
CA GLU A 93 -1.82 15.60 -3.37
C GLU A 93 -1.19 15.30 -2.02
N THR A 94 0.13 15.52 -1.90
CA THR A 94 0.90 15.21 -0.69
C THR A 94 0.96 16.35 0.33
N GLU A 95 0.34 17.49 0.05
CA GLU A 95 0.43 18.68 0.92
C GLU A 95 -0.09 18.39 2.33
N GLY A 96 0.75 18.63 3.33
CA GLY A 96 0.43 18.36 4.74
C GLY A 96 0.43 16.88 5.15
N LEU A 97 0.82 15.97 4.27
CA LEU A 97 0.80 14.53 4.49
C LEU A 97 2.20 13.92 4.40
N SER A 98 2.54 13.03 5.34
CA SER A 98 3.78 12.26 5.28
C SER A 98 3.62 11.03 4.38
N THR A 99 4.62 10.79 3.54
CA THR A 99 4.75 9.57 2.72
C THR A 99 5.56 8.47 3.41
N VAL A 100 6.11 8.76 4.59
CA VAL A 100 6.98 7.85 5.36
C VAL A 100 6.50 7.82 6.79
N GLY A 101 6.43 6.64 7.38
CA GLY A 101 6.10 6.46 8.79
C GLY A 101 7.20 6.99 9.71
N VAL A 102 6.82 7.27 10.96
CA VAL A 102 7.73 7.69 12.03
C VAL A 102 8.29 6.49 12.82
N ALA A 103 8.37 5.33 12.19
CA ALA A 103 8.91 4.13 12.82
C ALA A 103 10.32 4.38 13.37
N PRO A 104 10.63 3.85 14.54
CA PRO A 104 11.96 3.96 15.12
C PRO A 104 12.99 3.16 14.34
#